data_d477c934b3f2e53e8062274f6680273d
#
_entry.id   d477c934b3f2e53e8062274f6680273d
#
_cell.length_a   1.000
_cell.length_b   1.000
_cell.length_c   1.000
_cell.angle_alpha   90.00
_cell.angle_beta   90.00
_cell.angle_gamma   90.00
#
_symmetry.space_group_name_H-M   'P 1'
#
loop_
_entity.id
_entity.type
_entity.pdbx_description
1 polymer ?
#
loop_
_entity_poly.entity_id
_entity_poly.type
_entity_poly.pdbx_seq_one_letter_code
_entity_poly.pdbx_strand_id
1 'polypeptide(L)'
;MLNLGETVNLFGQREEGCLIVSAKRENFVRLAEARVSRALDSIRVIGNLSNRSNYEYDEQDVKKIIKTLQDEVAKVKMQLVAKSGVSKQQFKL
;
A
#
# COMPACT_ATOMS: atom_id res chain seq x y z
N MET A 1 -7.66 -10.46 30.25
CA MET A 1 -7.69 -10.42 29.91
C MET A 1 -7.79 -9.94 29.30
N LEU A 2 -7.54 -9.92 29.16
CA LEU A 2 -7.66 -9.49 28.66
C LEU A 2 -8.01 -9.15 28.08
N ASN A 3 -7.99 -9.03 27.82
CA ASN A 3 -8.28 -8.64 27.26
C ASN A 3 -8.77 -8.80 26.38
N LEU A 4 -9.13 -9.22 26.62
CA LEU A 4 -9.97 -9.52 25.98
C LEU A 4 -10.42 -8.52 25.13
N GLY A 5 -10.86 -7.60 25.38
CA GLY A 5 -11.27 -6.58 24.54
C GLY A 5 -10.14 -5.82 24.03
N GLU A 6 -9.02 -6.21 24.37
CA GLU A 6 -7.91 -5.54 23.97
C GLU A 6 -7.27 -6.14 22.82
N THR A 7 -7.90 -6.27 21.75
CA THR A 7 -7.33 -6.81 20.57
C THR A 7 -6.46 -5.77 19.93
N VAL A 8 -5.31 -6.15 19.54
CA VAL A 8 -4.39 -5.23 18.93
C VAL A 8 -4.03 -5.71 17.56
N ASN A 9 -4.08 -4.86 16.57
CA ASN A 9 -3.80 -5.30 15.22
C ASN A 9 -2.28 -5.34 15.00
N LEU A 10 -1.88 -5.64 13.82
CA LEU A 10 -0.48 -5.80 13.52
C LEU A 10 0.35 -4.57 13.71
N PHE A 11 -0.27 -3.42 13.79
CA PHE A 11 0.47 -2.22 13.97
C PHE A 11 0.40 -1.77 15.43
N GLY A 12 -0.07 -2.60 16.31
CA GLY A 12 -0.13 -2.25 17.71
C GLY A 12 -1.27 -1.39 18.12
N GLN A 13 -2.22 -1.17 17.24
CA GLN A 13 -3.34 -0.33 17.57
C GLN A 13 -4.49 -1.12 18.13
N ARG A 14 -5.17 -0.56 19.08
CA ARG A 14 -6.29 -1.26 19.62
C ARG A 14 -7.48 -1.18 18.78
N GLU A 15 -8.18 -2.23 18.64
CA GLU A 15 -9.36 -2.24 17.86
C GLU A 15 -10.49 -2.25 18.75
N GLU A 16 -10.90 -1.17 19.26
CA GLU A 16 -11.99 -1.18 20.08
C GLU A 16 -13.19 -0.89 19.42
N GLY A 17 -14.23 -1.11 19.81
CA GLY A 17 -15.42 -0.72 19.22
C GLY A 17 -16.19 -1.82 18.68
N CYS A 18 -16.85 -1.70 17.64
CA CYS A 18 -17.73 -2.64 17.21
C CYS A 18 -17.13 -3.73 16.44
N LEU A 19 -17.64 -4.89 16.56
CA LEU A 19 -17.14 -6.01 15.88
C LEU A 19 -17.21 -5.92 14.41
N ILE A 20 -18.22 -5.33 13.90
CA ILE A 20 -18.35 -5.22 12.47
C ILE A 20 -17.26 -4.38 11.87
N VAL A 21 -16.95 -3.28 12.52
CA VAL A 21 -15.94 -2.42 12.03
C VAL A 21 -14.61 -3.11 12.16
N SER A 22 -14.42 -3.86 13.23
CA SER A 22 -13.21 -4.54 13.43
C SER A 22 -12.96 -5.57 12.36
N ALA A 23 -13.97 -6.29 11.93
CA ALA A 23 -13.80 -7.30 10.89
C ALA A 23 -13.36 -6.68 9.59
N LYS A 24 -13.95 -5.54 9.21
CA LYS A 24 -13.57 -4.89 7.97
C LYS A 24 -12.17 -4.33 8.09
N ARG A 25 -11.83 -3.82 9.25
CA ARG A 25 -10.53 -3.26 9.45
C ARG A 25 -9.46 -4.37 9.42
N GLU A 26 -9.73 -5.49 10.03
CA GLU A 26 -8.80 -6.57 10.05
C GLU A 26 -8.58 -7.12 8.66
N ASN A 27 -9.62 -7.20 7.87
CA ASN A 27 -9.48 -7.69 6.51
C ASN A 27 -8.63 -6.72 5.70
N PHE A 28 -8.85 -5.43 5.90
CA PHE A 28 -8.08 -4.43 5.16
C PHE A 28 -6.60 -4.55 5.53
N VAL A 29 -6.29 -4.61 6.83
CA VAL A 29 -4.91 -4.67 7.25
C VAL A 29 -4.23 -5.93 6.73
N ARG A 30 -4.88 -7.06 6.84
CA ARG A 30 -4.30 -8.30 6.39
C ARG A 30 -4.04 -8.30 4.90
N LEU A 31 -5.01 -7.86 4.13
CA LEU A 31 -4.86 -7.85 2.70
C LEU A 31 -3.87 -6.78 2.24
N ALA A 32 -3.89 -5.62 2.89
CA ALA A 32 -2.98 -4.57 2.52
C ALA A 32 -1.54 -4.98 2.78
N GLU A 33 -1.30 -5.61 3.93
CA GLU A 33 0.03 -6.04 4.22
C GLU A 33 0.51 -7.09 3.24
N ALA A 34 -0.35 -8.04 2.91
CA ALA A 34 0.04 -9.09 1.99
C ALA A 34 0.30 -8.53 0.59
N ARG A 35 -0.58 -7.65 0.14
CA ARG A 35 -0.46 -7.13 -1.21
C ARG A 35 0.69 -6.16 -1.36
N VAL A 36 0.89 -5.30 -0.36
CA VAL A 36 2.00 -4.37 -0.41
C VAL A 36 3.32 -5.13 -0.33
N SER A 37 3.41 -6.15 0.51
CA SER A 37 4.63 -6.92 0.62
C SER A 37 4.97 -7.57 -0.71
N ARG A 38 3.96 -8.10 -1.39
CA ARG A 38 4.17 -8.74 -2.64
C ARG A 38 4.60 -7.72 -3.68
N ALA A 39 4.02 -6.53 -3.64
CA ALA A 39 4.38 -5.49 -4.58
C ALA A 39 5.82 -5.02 -4.33
N LEU A 40 6.21 -4.90 -3.07
CA LEU A 40 7.55 -4.51 -2.76
C LEU A 40 8.57 -5.53 -3.24
N ASP A 41 8.23 -6.80 -3.13
CA ASP A 41 9.12 -7.84 -3.61
C ASP A 41 9.26 -7.75 -5.13
N SER A 42 8.17 -7.48 -5.82
CA SER A 42 8.20 -7.36 -7.25
C SER A 42 9.05 -6.15 -7.67
N ILE A 43 8.94 -5.06 -6.92
CA ILE A 43 9.72 -3.88 -7.22
C ILE A 43 11.19 -4.15 -6.98
N ARG A 44 11.53 -4.90 -5.93
CA ARG A 44 12.91 -5.22 -5.66
C ARG A 44 13.50 -6.07 -6.78
N VAL A 45 12.69 -6.96 -7.34
CA VAL A 45 13.15 -7.80 -8.43
C VAL A 45 13.44 -6.94 -9.65
N ILE A 46 12.67 -5.87 -9.86
CA ILE A 46 12.92 -4.97 -10.95
C ILE A 46 14.29 -4.33 -10.72
N GLY A 47 14.63 -4.02 -9.47
CA GLY A 47 15.91 -3.44 -9.17
C GLY A 47 17.08 -4.33 -9.52
N ASN A 48 16.85 -5.65 -9.59
CA ASN A 48 17.93 -6.56 -9.93
C ASN A 48 18.37 -6.39 -11.38
N LEU A 49 17.56 -5.72 -12.19
CA LEU A 49 17.93 -5.50 -13.57
C LEU A 49 19.03 -4.44 -13.68
N SER A 50 19.44 -3.86 -12.55
CA SER A 50 20.46 -2.85 -12.60
C SER A 50 21.85 -3.41 -12.93
N ASN A 51 21.99 -4.73 -12.93
CA ASN A 51 23.27 -5.34 -13.20
C ASN A 51 23.65 -5.17 -14.66
N ARG A 52 24.48 -4.20 -14.93
CA ARG A 52 24.85 -3.90 -16.30
C ARG A 52 25.74 -4.94 -16.97
N SER A 53 26.23 -5.89 -16.20
CA SER A 53 26.99 -6.95 -16.82
C SER A 53 26.08 -7.87 -17.55
N ASN A 54 24.82 -7.99 -17.13
CA ASN A 54 23.89 -8.89 -17.76
C ASN A 54 22.84 -8.20 -18.58
N TYR A 55 22.58 -6.92 -18.31
CA TYR A 55 21.49 -6.24 -18.99
C TYR A 55 21.91 -4.89 -19.53
N GLU A 56 21.27 -4.49 -20.58
CA GLU A 56 21.60 -3.23 -21.18
C GLU A 56 20.41 -2.31 -21.09
N TYR A 57 20.55 -1.13 -20.55
CA TYR A 57 19.46 -0.20 -20.47
C TYR A 57 20.05 1.22 -20.43
N ASP A 58 19.22 2.20 -20.73
CA ASP A 58 19.71 3.57 -20.72
C ASP A 58 18.80 4.41 -19.81
N GLU A 59 19.03 5.69 -19.76
CA GLU A 59 18.29 6.55 -18.91
C GLU A 59 16.86 6.66 -19.28
N GLN A 60 16.54 6.55 -20.55
CA GLN A 60 15.17 6.61 -20.99
C GLN A 60 14.39 5.44 -20.44
N ASP A 61 15.00 4.27 -20.42
CA ASP A 61 14.36 3.08 -19.90
C ASP A 61 14.08 3.27 -18.42
N VAL A 62 15.02 3.82 -17.70
CA VAL A 62 14.86 4.03 -16.27
C VAL A 62 13.72 5.00 -16.03
N LYS A 63 13.67 6.09 -16.79
CA LYS A 63 12.62 7.07 -16.61
C LYS A 63 11.26 6.50 -16.89
N LYS A 64 11.14 5.68 -17.91
CA LYS A 64 9.89 5.08 -18.23
C LYS A 64 9.43 4.14 -17.16
N ILE A 65 10.32 3.30 -16.65
CA ILE A 65 9.97 2.34 -15.63
C ILE A 65 9.51 3.06 -14.38
N ILE A 66 10.27 4.05 -13.93
CA ILE A 66 9.95 4.74 -12.71
C ILE A 66 8.65 5.53 -12.85
N LYS A 67 8.49 6.19 -13.99
CA LYS A 67 7.29 6.97 -14.17
C LYS A 67 6.06 6.07 -14.17
N THR A 68 6.14 4.92 -14.82
CA THR A 68 5.02 4.01 -14.87
C THR A 68 4.66 3.52 -13.47
N LEU A 69 5.67 3.20 -12.66
CA LEU A 69 5.40 2.73 -11.31
C LEU A 69 4.80 3.85 -10.47
N GLN A 70 5.30 5.06 -10.62
CA GLN A 70 4.79 6.17 -9.88
C GLN A 70 3.36 6.50 -10.27
N ASP A 71 3.04 6.36 -11.55
CA ASP A 71 1.71 6.63 -12.03
C ASP A 71 0.72 5.63 -11.42
N GLU A 72 1.12 4.36 -11.32
CA GLU A 72 0.24 3.37 -10.74
C GLU A 72 0.04 3.62 -9.25
N VAL A 73 1.09 4.02 -8.56
CA VAL A 73 0.97 4.32 -7.15
C VAL A 73 0.03 5.52 -6.97
N ALA A 74 0.13 6.50 -7.86
CA ALA A 74 -0.73 7.66 -7.79
C ALA A 74 -2.20 7.26 -8.00
N LYS A 75 -2.46 6.30 -8.89
CA LYS A 75 -3.81 5.85 -9.11
C LYS A 75 -4.35 5.17 -7.87
N VAL A 76 -3.54 4.37 -7.22
CA VAL A 76 -3.96 3.67 -6.02
C VAL A 76 -4.29 4.68 -4.94
N LYS A 77 -3.48 5.73 -4.84
CA LYS A 77 -3.69 6.76 -3.86
C LYS A 77 -5.03 7.42 -4.10
N MET A 78 -5.32 7.73 -5.36
CA MET A 78 -6.57 8.39 -5.69
C MET A 78 -7.76 7.50 -5.34
N GLN A 79 -7.65 6.22 -5.60
CA GLN A 79 -8.72 5.32 -5.30
C GLN A 79 -8.98 5.21 -3.81
N LEU A 80 -7.93 5.11 -3.03
CA LEU A 80 -8.09 4.98 -1.59
C LEU A 80 -8.61 6.27 -0.98
N VAL A 81 -8.12 7.38 -1.41
CA VAL A 81 -8.53 8.66 -0.88
C VAL A 81 -9.96 8.98 -1.30
N ALA A 82 -10.26 8.78 -2.55
CA ALA A 82 -11.58 9.09 -3.04
C ALA A 82 -12.66 8.27 -2.34
N LYS A 83 -12.38 6.99 -2.14
CA LYS A 83 -13.37 6.16 -1.52
C LYS A 83 -13.45 6.34 -0.03
N SER A 84 -12.46 6.95 0.56
CA SER A 84 -12.50 7.16 1.98
C SER A 84 -13.24 8.44 2.30
N GLY A 85 -13.48 9.26 1.33
CA GLY A 85 -14.18 10.50 1.55
C GLY A 85 -13.30 11.61 2.02
N VAL A 86 -12.06 11.33 2.25
CA VAL A 86 -11.15 12.33 2.70
C VAL A 86 -10.91 13.39 1.70
N SER A 87 -10.79 13.02 0.47
CA SER A 87 -10.49 14.00 -0.52
C SER A 87 -11.61 14.97 -0.66
N LYS A 88 -12.81 14.63 -0.38
CA LYS A 88 -13.80 15.48 -0.52
C LYS A 88 -13.72 16.54 0.37
N GLN A 89 -13.33 16.33 1.49
CA GLN A 89 -13.26 17.34 2.34
C GLN A 89 -12.33 18.29 2.00
N GLN A 90 -11.32 17.98 1.56
CA GLN A 90 -10.41 18.89 1.29
C GLN A 90 -10.81 19.79 0.36
N PHE A 91 -11.57 19.49 -0.39
CA PHE A 91 -11.84 20.30 -1.36
C PHE A 91 -12.81 21.25 -1.08
N LYS A 92 -13.36 21.12 -0.22
CA LYS A 92 -14.23 21.92 0.05
C LYS A 92 -13.85 23.07 0.37
N LEU A 93 -13.32 23.52 0.43
CA LEU A 93 -12.93 24.61 0.77
C LEU A 93 -13.17 25.54 0.29
#